data_0dceb5ffa7c992f29b4f7af2b0c486c4
#
_entry.id   0dceb5ffa7c992f29b4f7af2b0c486c4
#
_cell.length_a   1.000
_cell.length_b   1.000
_cell.length_c   1.000
_cell.angle_alpha   90.00
_cell.angle_beta   90.00
_cell.angle_gamma   90.00
#
_symmetry.space_group_name_H-M   'P 1'
#
loop_
_entity.id
_entity.type
_entity.pdbx_description
1 polymer ?
#
loop_
_entity_poly.entity_id
_entity_poly.type
_entity_poly.pdbx_seq_one_letter_code
_entity_poly.pdbx_strand_id
1 'polypeptide(L)'
;GYANKNNEVHLILAFNQNNDNRTSGGTYYDSSTGQPYKNMQTVWYHYKADNVPFGASLLFMNLGLETGDKATDDSHTRYLQTMGTYLTYKNSNWNLDGAFYYQMGKNKAAEKVSALMGSIQAAYTFNQTWGAVASFDYLSGDKGNGGKYKAFDPLYGTHHKFYGAMDYFYASTFANGYAPGLMDARIGGRFRLSGK
;
A
#
# COMPACT_ATOMS: atom_id res chain seq x y z
N GLY A 1 6.66 -19.34 6.03
CA GLY A 1 7.42 -18.27 6.69
C GLY A 1 8.49 -18.86 7.63
N TYR A 2 9.42 -18.03 7.98
CA TYR A 2 10.44 -18.31 8.99
C TYR A 2 10.44 -17.16 10.01
N ALA A 3 10.49 -17.49 11.28
CA ALA A 3 10.59 -16.51 12.35
C ALA A 3 11.59 -16.97 13.42
N ASN A 4 12.34 -16.02 13.95
CA ASN A 4 13.14 -16.17 15.16
C ASN A 4 12.83 -14.99 16.11
N LYS A 5 13.56 -14.86 17.23
CA LYS A 5 13.31 -13.83 18.23
C LYS A 5 13.19 -12.39 17.65
N ASN A 6 14.00 -12.05 16.65
CA ASN A 6 14.12 -10.68 16.15
C ASN A 6 13.77 -10.51 14.67
N ASN A 7 13.64 -11.59 13.93
CA ASN A 7 13.46 -11.57 12.48
C ASN A 7 12.30 -12.46 12.06
N GLU A 8 11.52 -11.98 11.13
CA GLU A 8 10.41 -12.71 10.52
C GLU A 8 10.46 -12.54 9.01
N VAL A 9 10.34 -13.65 8.27
CA VAL A 9 10.32 -13.67 6.79
C VAL A 9 9.11 -14.43 6.32
N HIS A 10 8.32 -13.84 5.45
CA HIS A 10 7.21 -14.49 4.77
C HIS A 10 7.44 -14.51 3.27
N LEU A 11 7.28 -15.69 2.68
CA LEU A 11 7.08 -15.86 1.25
C LEU A 11 5.62 -16.21 1.01
N ILE A 12 4.94 -15.45 0.18
CA ILE A 12 3.53 -15.61 -0.16
C ILE A 12 3.45 -15.84 -1.67
N LEU A 13 2.82 -16.93 -2.05
CA LEU A 13 2.51 -17.28 -3.43
C LEU A 13 1.01 -17.45 -3.55
N ALA A 14 0.38 -16.72 -4.48
CA ALA A 14 -1.04 -16.83 -4.75
C ALA A 14 -1.29 -16.93 -6.25
N PHE A 15 -2.33 -17.66 -6.60
CA PHE A 15 -2.74 -17.88 -7.97
C PHE A 15 -4.25 -18.01 -8.05
N ASN A 16 -4.86 -17.32 -9.01
CA ASN A 16 -6.27 -17.42 -9.31
C ASN A 16 -6.51 -18.18 -10.60
N GLN A 17 -7.44 -19.14 -10.56
CA GLN A 17 -7.85 -19.90 -11.73
C GLN A 17 -8.51 -19.02 -12.77
N ASN A 18 -8.32 -19.36 -14.02
CA ASN A 18 -9.15 -18.88 -15.11
C ASN A 18 -10.51 -19.57 -15.02
N ASN A 19 -11.53 -18.84 -14.64
CA ASN A 19 -12.87 -19.35 -14.66
C ASN A 19 -13.89 -18.20 -14.82
N ASP A 20 -15.02 -18.52 -15.43
CA ASP A 20 -16.12 -17.57 -15.66
C ASP A 20 -17.06 -17.44 -14.46
N ASN A 21 -16.82 -18.20 -13.40
CA ASN A 21 -17.70 -18.18 -12.24
C ASN A 21 -17.34 -17.03 -11.32
N ARG A 22 -18.24 -16.06 -11.22
CA ARG A 22 -18.08 -14.87 -10.38
C ARG A 22 -17.93 -15.17 -8.89
N THR A 23 -18.43 -16.32 -8.43
CA THR A 23 -18.37 -16.68 -7.01
C THR A 23 -17.08 -17.36 -6.60
N SER A 24 -16.33 -17.90 -7.53
CA SER A 24 -15.03 -18.56 -7.27
C SER A 24 -13.81 -17.67 -7.54
N GLY A 25 -14.01 -16.39 -7.91
CA GLY A 25 -12.93 -15.42 -7.97
C GLY A 25 -11.93 -15.64 -9.09
N GLY A 26 -12.34 -16.06 -10.27
CA GLY A 26 -11.47 -16.10 -11.45
C GLY A 26 -11.17 -14.72 -12.01
N THR A 27 -10.01 -14.57 -12.63
CA THR A 27 -9.60 -13.33 -13.29
C THR A 27 -9.29 -13.54 -14.76
N TYR A 28 -9.97 -14.46 -15.38
CA TYR A 28 -9.79 -14.68 -16.81
C TYR A 28 -10.40 -13.50 -17.58
N TYR A 29 -9.59 -12.81 -18.36
CA TYR A 29 -9.91 -11.64 -19.20
C TYR A 29 -10.35 -10.36 -18.46
N ASP A 30 -11.15 -10.47 -17.41
CA ASP A 30 -11.68 -9.31 -16.70
C ASP A 30 -11.66 -9.51 -15.20
N SER A 31 -11.05 -8.56 -14.48
CA SER A 31 -10.99 -8.55 -13.04
C SER A 31 -12.00 -7.62 -12.38
N SER A 32 -12.89 -6.99 -13.15
CA SER A 32 -13.92 -6.10 -12.60
C SER A 32 -14.90 -6.84 -11.68
N THR A 33 -15.01 -8.14 -11.86
CA THR A 33 -15.96 -9.00 -11.13
C THR A 33 -15.31 -10.13 -10.36
N GLY A 34 -13.97 -10.26 -10.39
CA GLY A 34 -13.21 -11.32 -9.76
C GLY A 34 -12.09 -10.79 -8.88
N GLN A 35 -11.12 -11.63 -8.58
CA GLN A 35 -9.92 -11.23 -7.86
C GLN A 35 -9.09 -10.25 -8.70
N PRO A 36 -8.43 -9.26 -8.08
CA PRO A 36 -7.72 -8.20 -8.82
C PRO A 36 -6.41 -8.66 -9.46
N TYR A 37 -5.97 -9.89 -9.25
CA TYR A 37 -4.71 -10.43 -9.78
C TYR A 37 -4.86 -11.86 -10.31
N LYS A 38 -4.02 -12.24 -11.25
CA LYS A 38 -3.85 -13.62 -11.75
C LYS A 38 -2.92 -14.43 -10.88
N ASN A 39 -1.79 -13.85 -10.55
CA ASN A 39 -0.82 -14.45 -9.64
C ASN A 39 -0.12 -13.36 -8.83
N MET A 40 0.42 -13.73 -7.68
CA MET A 40 1.13 -12.84 -6.79
C MET A 40 2.28 -13.59 -6.13
N GLN A 41 3.46 -12.98 -6.16
CA GLN A 41 4.62 -13.41 -5.40
C GLN A 41 5.03 -12.27 -4.48
N THR A 42 5.08 -12.53 -3.18
CA THR A 42 5.42 -11.50 -2.19
C THR A 42 6.47 -12.05 -1.23
N VAL A 43 7.49 -11.23 -1.00
CA VAL A 43 8.46 -11.42 0.09
C VAL A 43 8.27 -10.27 1.06
N TRP A 44 8.05 -10.60 2.31
CA TRP A 44 7.99 -9.65 3.40
C TRP A 44 8.98 -10.04 4.47
N TYR A 45 9.77 -9.07 4.93
CA TYR A 45 10.72 -9.22 6.01
C TYR A 45 10.40 -8.22 7.12
N HIS A 46 10.48 -8.65 8.36
CA HIS A 46 10.31 -7.79 9.53
C HIS A 46 11.44 -8.03 10.53
N TYR A 47 12.02 -6.94 10.99
CA TYR A 47 12.98 -6.90 12.08
C TYR A 47 12.42 -6.12 13.25
N LYS A 48 12.47 -6.73 14.44
CA LYS A 48 12.13 -6.10 15.72
C LYS A 48 12.88 -6.80 16.85
N ALA A 49 13.60 -6.05 17.66
CA ALA A 49 14.30 -6.59 18.83
C ALA A 49 13.81 -5.88 20.10
N ASP A 50 13.73 -6.63 21.20
CA ASP A 50 13.15 -6.12 22.47
C ASP A 50 13.96 -4.97 23.07
N ASN A 51 15.27 -4.95 22.87
CA ASN A 51 16.21 -3.99 23.48
C ASN A 51 16.59 -2.86 22.51
N VAL A 52 15.96 -2.78 21.35
CA VAL A 52 16.27 -1.76 20.34
C VAL A 52 14.99 -0.95 20.07
N PRO A 53 15.03 0.37 20.16
CA PRO A 53 13.85 1.21 19.91
C PRO A 53 13.40 1.23 18.44
N PHE A 54 14.12 0.55 17.56
CA PHE A 54 13.95 0.55 16.12
C PHE A 54 13.36 -0.76 15.62
N GLY A 55 12.38 -0.66 14.70
CA GLY A 55 11.84 -1.77 13.91
C GLY A 55 11.84 -1.41 12.44
N ALA A 56 11.96 -2.41 11.58
CA ALA A 56 11.94 -2.25 10.13
C ALA A 56 11.18 -3.39 9.45
N SER A 57 10.39 -3.05 8.43
CA SER A 57 9.84 -4.04 7.51
C SER A 57 10.25 -3.70 6.09
N LEU A 58 10.50 -4.73 5.29
CA LEU A 58 10.75 -4.63 3.86
C LEU A 58 9.71 -5.47 3.12
N LEU A 59 9.20 -4.94 2.03
CA LEU A 59 8.23 -5.60 1.16
C LEU A 59 8.74 -5.60 -0.27
N PHE A 60 8.63 -6.74 -0.94
CA PHE A 60 8.63 -6.84 -2.38
C PHE A 60 7.42 -7.67 -2.82
N MET A 61 6.60 -7.12 -3.70
CA MET A 61 5.43 -7.78 -4.27
C MET A 61 5.51 -7.71 -5.80
N ASN A 62 5.37 -8.84 -6.45
CA ASN A 62 5.18 -8.95 -7.90
C ASN A 62 3.76 -9.43 -8.17
N LEU A 63 2.96 -8.59 -8.79
CA LEU A 63 1.54 -8.79 -9.02
C LEU A 63 1.28 -8.99 -10.50
N GLY A 64 0.81 -10.17 -10.90
CA GLY A 64 0.38 -10.48 -12.26
C GLY A 64 -1.06 -10.02 -12.48
N LEU A 65 -1.25 -9.06 -13.36
CA LEU A 65 -2.54 -8.50 -13.77
C LEU A 65 -2.92 -9.09 -15.12
N GLU A 66 -4.03 -9.82 -15.19
CA GLU A 66 -4.48 -10.42 -16.43
C GLU A 66 -5.47 -9.52 -17.16
N THR A 67 -5.28 -9.43 -18.45
CA THR A 67 -6.20 -8.79 -19.39
C THR A 67 -6.28 -9.64 -20.65
N GLY A 68 -7.35 -9.52 -21.40
CA GLY A 68 -7.50 -10.26 -22.65
C GLY A 68 -8.90 -10.12 -23.22
N ASP A 69 -9.14 -10.86 -24.31
CA ASP A 69 -10.43 -10.94 -24.96
C ASP A 69 -10.88 -12.41 -24.98
N LYS A 70 -11.99 -12.69 -24.29
CA LYS A 70 -12.56 -14.03 -24.24
C LYS A 70 -13.06 -14.52 -25.60
N ALA A 71 -13.49 -13.63 -26.47
CA ALA A 71 -14.00 -14.01 -27.78
C ALA A 71 -12.89 -14.52 -28.71
N THR A 72 -11.66 -14.08 -28.51
CA THR A 72 -10.48 -14.50 -29.28
C THR A 72 -9.58 -15.48 -28.53
N ASP A 73 -9.93 -15.83 -27.31
CA ASP A 73 -9.11 -16.64 -26.39
C ASP A 73 -7.70 -16.09 -26.20
N ASP A 74 -7.56 -14.77 -26.25
CA ASP A 74 -6.29 -14.07 -26.10
C ASP A 74 -6.17 -13.49 -24.70
N SER A 75 -5.20 -13.94 -23.92
CA SER A 75 -4.95 -13.43 -22.59
C SER A 75 -3.48 -13.03 -22.37
N HIS A 76 -3.29 -11.92 -21.68
CA HIS A 76 -1.98 -11.38 -21.36
C HIS A 76 -1.84 -11.10 -19.88
N THR A 77 -0.76 -11.55 -19.27
CA THR A 77 -0.41 -11.20 -17.89
C THR A 77 0.66 -10.13 -17.89
N ARG A 78 0.36 -9.00 -17.28
CA ARG A 78 1.30 -7.90 -17.06
C ARG A 78 1.68 -7.84 -15.59
N TYR A 79 2.90 -7.42 -15.32
CA TYR A 79 3.41 -7.42 -13.95
C TYR A 79 3.60 -6.00 -13.43
N LEU A 80 2.99 -5.76 -12.27
CA LEU A 80 3.17 -4.58 -11.43
C LEU A 80 3.98 -4.99 -10.19
N GLN A 81 5.17 -4.38 -10.03
CA GLN A 81 6.00 -4.59 -8.86
C GLN A 81 5.78 -3.45 -7.86
N THR A 82 5.67 -3.81 -6.59
CA THR A 82 5.68 -2.87 -5.47
C THR A 82 6.81 -3.26 -4.53
N MET A 83 7.68 -2.31 -4.24
CA MET A 83 8.72 -2.47 -3.22
C MET A 83 8.63 -1.34 -2.20
N GLY A 84 8.97 -1.63 -0.96
CA GLY A 84 8.92 -0.60 0.05
C GLY A 84 9.44 -1.02 1.39
N THR A 85 9.45 -0.03 2.28
CA THR A 85 9.89 -0.17 3.67
C THR A 85 8.92 0.53 4.61
N TYR A 86 8.79 -0.02 5.80
CA TYR A 86 8.13 0.60 6.93
C TYR A 86 9.08 0.58 8.12
N LEU A 87 9.35 1.75 8.67
CA LEU A 87 10.30 1.97 9.75
C LEU A 87 9.57 2.47 10.99
N THR A 88 9.97 2.00 12.16
CA THR A 88 9.44 2.46 13.43
C THR A 88 10.57 2.79 14.39
N TYR A 89 10.39 3.82 15.19
CA TYR A 89 11.24 4.15 16.31
C TYR A 89 10.40 4.52 17.51
N LYS A 90 10.63 3.89 18.64
CA LYS A 90 9.88 4.14 19.86
C LYS A 90 10.79 4.17 21.07
N ASN A 91 10.74 5.27 21.82
CA ASN A 91 11.35 5.39 23.13
C ASN A 91 10.32 5.93 24.16
N SER A 92 10.79 6.41 25.30
CA SER A 92 9.92 6.92 26.37
C SER A 92 9.04 8.09 25.94
N ASN A 93 9.55 8.98 25.08
CA ASN A 93 8.89 10.22 24.69
C ASN A 93 8.44 10.22 23.22
N TRP A 94 9.24 9.64 22.33
CA TRP A 94 8.99 9.62 20.90
C TRP A 94 8.37 8.32 20.42
N ASN A 95 7.38 8.45 19.55
CA ASN A 95 6.91 7.36 18.68
C ASN A 95 6.93 7.89 17.24
N LEU A 96 7.85 7.38 16.44
CA LEU A 96 8.04 7.76 15.05
C LEU A 96 7.75 6.56 14.16
N ASP A 97 7.02 6.77 13.09
CA ASP A 97 6.88 5.79 12.03
C ASP A 97 6.97 6.47 10.66
N GLY A 98 7.51 5.72 9.70
CA GLY A 98 7.63 6.16 8.33
C GLY A 98 7.51 5.00 7.37
N ALA A 99 6.91 5.27 6.21
CA ALA A 99 6.76 4.32 5.13
C ALA A 99 7.19 4.95 3.81
N PHE A 100 7.78 4.13 2.95
CA PHE A 100 8.05 4.50 1.57
C PHE A 100 7.81 3.29 0.67
N TYR A 101 7.02 3.50 -0.38
CA TYR A 101 6.73 2.46 -1.38
C TYR A 101 6.88 3.03 -2.79
N TYR A 102 7.40 2.20 -3.67
CA TYR A 102 7.55 2.50 -5.08
C TYR A 102 6.93 1.41 -5.93
N GLN A 103 6.17 1.81 -6.95
CA GLN A 103 5.56 0.92 -7.93
C GLN A 103 6.17 1.11 -9.30
N MET A 104 6.45 -0.01 -9.97
CA MET A 104 7.02 -0.06 -11.31
C MET A 104 6.47 -1.25 -12.10
N GLY A 105 6.80 -1.33 -13.38
CA GLY A 105 6.33 -2.38 -14.27
C GLY A 105 5.22 -1.90 -15.19
N LYS A 106 4.14 -2.66 -15.31
CA LYS A 106 2.99 -2.32 -16.17
C LYS A 106 1.68 -2.52 -15.44
N ASN A 107 0.73 -1.59 -15.63
CA ASN A 107 -0.66 -1.76 -15.22
C ASN A 107 -1.45 -2.61 -16.25
N LYS A 108 -2.75 -2.81 -16.01
CA LYS A 108 -3.65 -3.53 -16.91
C LYS A 108 -3.73 -2.91 -18.30
N ALA A 109 -3.70 -1.59 -18.40
CA ALA A 109 -3.73 -0.85 -19.67
C ALA A 109 -2.39 -0.90 -20.46
N ALA A 110 -1.42 -1.71 -20.02
CA ALA A 110 -0.07 -1.83 -20.58
C ALA A 110 0.81 -0.58 -20.42
N GLU A 111 0.37 0.42 -19.68
CA GLU A 111 1.16 1.60 -19.39
C GLU A 111 2.31 1.27 -18.44
N LYS A 112 3.47 1.86 -18.69
CA LYS A 112 4.62 1.77 -17.80
C LYS A 112 4.33 2.54 -16.52
N VAL A 113 4.40 1.89 -15.37
CA VAL A 113 4.16 2.51 -14.07
C VAL A 113 5.46 3.03 -13.47
N SER A 114 5.36 4.19 -12.81
CA SER A 114 6.42 4.79 -12.00
C SER A 114 5.76 5.67 -10.94
N ALA A 115 5.31 5.08 -9.86
CA ALA A 115 4.51 5.73 -8.84
C ALA A 115 5.14 5.55 -7.46
N LEU A 116 4.91 6.50 -6.56
CA LEU A 116 5.49 6.46 -5.23
C LEU A 116 4.47 6.88 -4.16
N MET A 117 4.66 6.34 -2.96
CA MET A 117 3.95 6.71 -1.75
C MET A 117 4.97 6.92 -0.63
N GLY A 118 4.76 7.96 0.16
CA GLY A 118 5.51 8.24 1.37
C GLY A 118 4.60 8.62 2.51
N SER A 119 4.91 8.17 3.72
CA SER A 119 4.20 8.51 4.94
C SER A 119 5.18 8.70 6.08
N ILE A 120 4.94 9.70 6.93
CA ILE A 120 5.68 9.90 8.17
C ILE A 120 4.73 10.35 9.27
N GLN A 121 4.89 9.79 10.45
CA GLN A 121 4.21 10.23 11.64
C GLN A 121 5.21 10.38 12.78
N ALA A 122 5.07 11.47 13.52
CA ALA A 122 5.83 11.75 14.73
C ALA A 122 4.87 12.08 15.87
N ALA A 123 4.96 11.33 16.95
CA ALA A 123 4.24 11.64 18.19
C ALA A 123 5.24 11.85 19.34
N TYR A 124 5.01 12.89 20.11
CA TYR A 124 5.81 13.21 21.28
C TYR A 124 4.96 13.30 22.53
N THR A 125 5.42 12.67 23.60
CA THR A 125 4.78 12.69 24.91
C THR A 125 5.56 13.64 25.81
N PHE A 126 4.97 14.79 26.14
CA PHE A 126 5.58 15.78 27.02
C PHE A 126 5.61 15.32 28.46
N ASN A 127 4.49 14.74 28.91
CA ASN A 127 4.30 14.19 30.27
C ASN A 127 3.15 13.17 30.27
N GLN A 128 2.73 12.72 31.44
CA GLN A 128 1.66 11.72 31.58
C GLN A 128 0.30 12.18 31.02
N THR A 129 0.08 13.49 30.91
CA THR A 129 -1.20 14.09 30.51
C THR A 129 -1.19 14.57 29.06
N TRP A 130 -0.10 15.19 28.61
CA TRP A 130 -0.02 15.89 27.34
C TRP A 130 0.93 15.22 26.35
N GLY A 131 0.53 15.26 25.10
CA GLY A 131 1.36 14.90 23.95
C GLY A 131 0.89 15.59 22.70
N ALA A 132 1.72 15.55 21.67
CA ALA A 132 1.41 16.06 20.34
C ALA A 132 1.69 14.98 19.29
N VAL A 133 1.01 15.08 18.15
CA VAL A 133 1.24 14.23 16.98
C VAL A 133 1.20 15.09 15.73
N ALA A 134 2.11 14.82 14.80
CA ALA A 134 2.10 15.36 13.46
C ALA A 134 2.28 14.21 12.46
N SER A 135 1.60 14.27 11.32
CA SER A 135 1.76 13.29 10.25
C SER A 135 1.64 13.93 8.89
N PHE A 136 2.27 13.30 7.91
CA PHE A 136 2.19 13.68 6.51
C PHE A 136 2.16 12.43 5.64
N ASP A 137 1.16 12.35 4.75
CA ASP A 137 1.00 11.29 3.76
C ASP A 137 1.04 11.88 2.36
N TYR A 138 1.74 11.20 1.47
CA TYR A 138 1.86 11.56 0.06
C TYR A 138 1.66 10.34 -0.84
N LEU A 139 0.77 10.47 -1.82
CA LEU A 139 0.63 9.53 -2.94
C LEU A 139 0.80 10.30 -4.24
N SER A 140 1.66 9.79 -5.10
CA SER A 140 1.81 10.38 -6.44
C SER A 140 0.55 10.18 -7.27
N GLY A 141 0.23 11.19 -8.08
CA GLY A 141 -0.87 11.17 -9.04
C GLY A 141 -0.38 11.16 -10.49
N ASP A 142 -1.29 10.95 -11.43
CA ASP A 142 -1.06 10.99 -12.86
C ASP A 142 -1.89 12.09 -13.52
N LYS A 143 -1.30 12.81 -14.47
CA LYS A 143 -1.95 13.92 -15.19
C LYS A 143 -2.63 13.50 -16.49
N GLY A 144 -2.52 12.23 -16.89
CA GLY A 144 -3.09 11.71 -18.13
C GLY A 144 -2.45 12.28 -19.42
N ASN A 145 -1.25 12.85 -19.32
CA ASN A 145 -0.59 13.51 -20.46
C ASN A 145 0.40 12.61 -21.23
N GLY A 146 0.29 11.31 -21.05
CA GLY A 146 1.14 10.30 -21.69
C GLY A 146 2.47 10.09 -20.95
N GLY A 147 3.22 9.09 -21.39
CA GLY A 147 4.47 8.68 -20.78
C GLY A 147 4.30 7.55 -19.76
N LYS A 148 4.83 7.74 -18.55
CA LYS A 148 4.68 6.76 -17.48
C LYS A 148 3.45 7.10 -16.64
N TYR A 149 2.65 6.10 -16.31
CA TYR A 149 1.57 6.20 -15.33
C TYR A 149 2.15 6.40 -13.92
N LYS A 150 1.78 7.47 -13.25
CA LYS A 150 2.40 7.93 -12.01
C LYS A 150 1.47 7.87 -10.80
N ALA A 151 0.20 7.51 -10.95
CA ALA A 151 -0.69 7.36 -9.82
C ALA A 151 -0.34 6.11 -9.02
N PHE A 152 -0.08 6.27 -7.73
CA PHE A 152 0.18 5.16 -6.81
C PHE A 152 -1.13 4.44 -6.50
N ASP A 153 -1.12 3.12 -6.66
CA ASP A 153 -2.24 2.25 -6.30
C ASP A 153 -1.94 1.56 -4.95
N PRO A 154 -2.64 1.90 -3.87
CA PRO A 154 -2.42 1.30 -2.55
C PRO A 154 -2.89 -0.15 -2.44
N LEU A 155 -3.29 -0.78 -3.55
CA LEU A 155 -3.61 -2.20 -3.67
C LEU A 155 -4.43 -2.71 -2.47
N TYR A 156 -3.91 -3.63 -1.69
CA TYR A 156 -4.57 -4.26 -0.54
C TYR A 156 -4.55 -3.44 0.76
N GLY A 157 -4.25 -2.15 0.68
CA GLY A 157 -4.21 -1.26 1.84
C GLY A 157 -5.57 -1.03 2.47
N THR A 158 -5.59 -0.83 3.80
CA THR A 158 -6.78 -0.42 4.53
C THR A 158 -6.97 1.09 4.40
N HIS A 159 -7.88 1.53 3.56
CA HIS A 159 -8.04 2.95 3.20
C HIS A 159 -8.45 3.81 4.40
N HIS A 160 -9.45 3.38 5.17
CA HIS A 160 -9.96 4.10 6.35
C HIS A 160 -8.90 4.47 7.39
N LYS A 161 -7.83 3.72 7.49
CA LYS A 161 -6.79 3.95 8.49
C LYS A 161 -5.87 5.11 8.12
N PHE A 162 -5.61 5.32 6.84
CA PHE A 162 -4.54 6.21 6.40
C PHE A 162 -5.03 7.54 5.80
N TYR A 163 -6.19 7.55 5.15
CA TYR A 163 -6.65 8.70 4.34
C TYR A 163 -7.96 9.31 4.84
N GLY A 164 -8.29 9.04 6.10
CA GLY A 164 -9.54 9.45 6.73
C GLY A 164 -10.67 8.43 6.60
N ALA A 165 -11.54 8.40 7.61
CA ALA A 165 -12.59 7.39 7.73
C ALA A 165 -13.69 7.49 6.66
N MET A 166 -13.78 8.59 5.94
CA MET A 166 -14.81 8.80 4.91
C MET A 166 -14.40 8.33 3.51
N ASP A 167 -13.14 7.97 3.29
CA ASP A 167 -12.57 7.57 1.98
C ASP A 167 -12.80 8.58 0.84
N TYR A 168 -13.32 9.75 1.13
CA TYR A 168 -13.80 10.72 0.15
C TYR A 168 -12.72 11.15 -0.84
N PHE A 169 -11.53 11.44 -0.34
CA PHE A 169 -10.41 11.89 -1.18
C PHE A 169 -9.71 10.75 -1.91
N TYR A 170 -9.91 9.53 -1.44
CA TYR A 170 -9.30 8.35 -2.03
C TYR A 170 -10.20 7.71 -3.10
N ALA A 171 -11.50 7.70 -2.86
CA ALA A 171 -12.51 7.18 -3.79
C ALA A 171 -12.93 8.20 -4.86
N SER A 172 -12.32 9.40 -4.90
CA SER A 172 -12.68 10.40 -5.90
C SER A 172 -12.40 9.85 -7.29
N THR A 173 -13.47 9.75 -8.04
CA THR A 173 -13.46 9.28 -9.42
C THR A 173 -12.55 10.13 -10.27
N PHE A 174 -11.73 9.48 -11.09
CA PHE A 174 -10.89 10.12 -12.09
C PHE A 174 -11.79 10.84 -13.11
N ALA A 175 -11.63 12.14 -13.19
CA ALA A 175 -12.30 12.93 -14.21
C ALA A 175 -11.26 13.36 -15.26
N ASN A 176 -11.62 13.28 -16.53
CA ASN A 176 -10.79 13.73 -17.66
C ASN A 176 -9.41 13.04 -17.77
N GLY A 177 -9.29 11.77 -17.39
CA GLY A 177 -8.05 11.00 -17.49
C GLY A 177 -7.01 11.34 -16.42
N TYR A 178 -7.36 12.11 -15.39
CA TYR A 178 -6.50 12.35 -14.24
C TYR A 178 -6.68 11.26 -13.19
N ALA A 179 -5.58 10.85 -12.60
CA ALA A 179 -5.54 10.07 -11.38
C ALA A 179 -4.96 10.97 -10.28
N PRO A 180 -5.76 11.69 -9.49
CA PRO A 180 -5.25 12.62 -8.50
C PRO A 180 -4.39 11.88 -7.47
N GLY A 181 -3.24 12.47 -7.12
CA GLY A 181 -2.48 12.05 -5.96
C GLY A 181 -3.11 12.55 -4.67
N LEU A 182 -2.47 12.26 -3.54
CA LEU A 182 -2.89 12.71 -2.22
C LEU A 182 -1.72 13.42 -1.53
N MET A 183 -2.04 14.55 -0.87
CA MET A 183 -1.20 15.16 0.15
C MET A 183 -2.08 15.42 1.37
N ASP A 184 -1.77 14.77 2.48
CA ASP A 184 -2.51 14.91 3.73
C ASP A 184 -1.56 15.26 4.87
N ALA A 185 -1.73 16.42 5.46
CA ALA A 185 -0.96 16.90 6.61
C ALA A 185 -1.87 17.05 7.82
N ARG A 186 -1.51 16.41 8.93
CA ARG A 186 -2.30 16.41 10.16
C ARG A 186 -1.46 16.80 11.36
N ILE A 187 -2.05 17.62 12.24
CA ILE A 187 -1.48 17.97 13.54
C ILE A 187 -2.56 17.72 14.59
N GLY A 188 -2.20 17.14 15.71
CA GLY A 188 -3.12 16.85 16.80
C GLY A 188 -2.46 16.93 18.18
N GLY A 189 -3.27 17.26 19.17
CA GLY A 189 -2.92 17.13 20.59
C GLY A 189 -3.48 15.84 21.17
N ARG A 190 -2.74 15.22 22.06
CA ARG A 190 -3.21 14.11 22.90
C ARG A 190 -3.37 14.59 24.33
N PHE A 191 -4.53 14.38 24.88
CA PHE A 191 -4.81 14.64 26.28
C PHE A 191 -5.33 13.38 26.95
N ARG A 192 -4.66 12.95 28.01
CA ARG A 192 -5.06 11.79 28.78
C ARG A 192 -5.66 12.25 30.10
N LEU A 193 -6.95 12.05 30.30
CA LEU A 193 -7.58 12.21 31.59
C LEU A 193 -7.07 11.10 32.50
N SER A 194 -6.54 11.47 33.67
CA SER A 194 -6.25 10.46 34.71
C SER A 194 -7.60 9.92 35.20
N GLY A 195 -7.94 8.70 34.80
CA GLY A 195 -9.02 7.98 35.45
C GLY A 195 -8.65 7.71 36.90
N LYS A 196 -9.56 8.09 37.82
CA LYS A 196 -9.56 7.57 39.19
C LYS A 196 -9.92 6.10 39.17
#